data_26679ee664e80181e88e35b58fb80ace
#
_entry.id   26679ee664e80181e88e35b58fb80ace
#
_cell.length_a   1.000
_cell.length_b   1.000
_cell.length_c   1.000
_cell.angle_alpha   90.00
_cell.angle_beta   90.00
_cell.angle_gamma   90.00
#
_symmetry.space_group_name_H-M   'P 1'
#
loop_
_entity.id
_entity.type
_entity.pdbx_description
1 polymer ?
#
loop_
_entity_poly.entity_id
_entity_poly.type
_entity_poly.pdbx_seq_one_letter_code
_entity_poly.pdbx_strand_id
1 'polypeptide(L)'
;MGATFGAFRTTLLFSDGTTPRLEQLAVSASLEYRVSDRVTLVGAAGAMIMGQLGGVATTPGGVGSLAISMLLLEQGTWSPFLQFSGSLAVSAMRAAETNYVAIDFRAGLAAGWTFFERFTPYAVLRAFGGPVFYGSATGTDAYHVQLGAGFVVGLPGGLDLSAELIPLGEQRVTAGLGFSF
;
A
#
# COMPACT_ATOMS: atom_id res chain seq x y z
N MET A 1 3.22 4.27 15.86
CA MET A 1 3.70 2.95 15.37
C MET A 1 2.53 2.15 14.82
N GLY A 2 2.76 1.28 13.84
CA GLY A 2 1.68 0.47 13.30
C GLY A 2 2.16 -0.90 12.83
N ALA A 3 1.20 -1.79 12.62
CA ALA A 3 1.38 -3.07 11.96
C ALA A 3 0.27 -3.23 10.92
N THR A 4 0.62 -3.73 9.75
CA THR A 4 -0.32 -3.92 8.64
C THR A 4 -0.17 -5.33 8.09
N PHE A 5 -1.30 -5.95 7.83
CA PHE A 5 -1.43 -7.20 7.09
C PHE A 5 -2.16 -6.90 5.79
N GLY A 6 -1.70 -7.44 4.67
CA GLY A 6 -2.31 -7.17 3.38
C GLY A 6 -2.13 -8.31 2.39
N ALA A 7 -3.20 -8.55 1.63
CA ALA A 7 -3.19 -9.39 0.44
C ALA A 7 -3.33 -8.50 -0.78
N PHE A 8 -2.52 -8.74 -1.79
CA PHE A 8 -2.62 -8.01 -3.05
C PHE A 8 -2.42 -8.92 -4.26
N ARG A 9 -2.97 -8.47 -5.38
CA ARG A 9 -2.98 -9.17 -6.65
C ARG A 9 -2.85 -8.16 -7.78
N THR A 10 -1.86 -8.36 -8.64
CA THR A 10 -1.66 -7.55 -9.84
C THR A 10 -1.32 -8.42 -11.05
N THR A 11 -1.41 -7.86 -12.24
CA THR A 11 -0.92 -8.44 -13.49
C THR A 11 0.32 -7.67 -13.91
N LEU A 12 1.40 -8.39 -14.17
CA LEU A 12 2.65 -7.80 -14.65
C LEU A 12 2.73 -7.93 -16.17
N LEU A 13 3.39 -7.00 -16.82
CA LEU A 13 3.71 -7.03 -18.24
C LEU A 13 5.22 -7.05 -18.40
N PHE A 14 5.79 -8.14 -18.89
CA PHE A 14 7.23 -8.27 -19.12
C PHE A 14 7.63 -7.93 -20.57
N SER A 15 8.90 -7.60 -20.75
CA SER A 15 9.49 -7.24 -22.05
C SER A 15 9.45 -8.36 -23.10
N ASP A 16 9.31 -9.61 -22.69
CA ASP A 16 9.10 -10.77 -23.55
C ASP A 16 7.63 -11.00 -23.97
N GLY A 17 6.73 -10.09 -23.56
CA GLY A 17 5.29 -10.17 -23.83
C GLY A 17 4.51 -11.06 -22.87
N THR A 18 5.14 -11.69 -21.89
CA THR A 18 4.43 -12.49 -20.89
C THR A 18 3.69 -11.59 -19.89
N THR A 19 2.52 -12.08 -19.42
CA THR A 19 1.64 -11.33 -18.50
C THR A 19 1.26 -12.19 -17.29
N PRO A 20 2.23 -12.58 -16.45
CA PRO A 20 1.93 -13.38 -15.27
C PRO A 20 1.15 -12.57 -14.23
N ARG A 21 0.29 -13.26 -13.50
CA ARG A 21 -0.37 -12.75 -12.32
C ARG A 21 0.52 -12.91 -11.11
N LEU A 22 0.66 -11.85 -10.33
CA LEU A 22 1.33 -11.84 -9.05
C LEU A 22 0.27 -11.79 -7.95
N GLU A 23 0.33 -12.73 -7.01
CA GLU A 23 -0.48 -12.76 -5.79
C GLU A 23 0.46 -12.83 -4.59
N GLN A 24 0.23 -12.00 -3.58
CA GLN A 24 1.11 -11.94 -2.40
C GLN A 24 0.33 -11.63 -1.13
N LEU A 25 0.84 -12.16 -0.02
CA LEU A 25 0.43 -11.89 1.33
C LEU A 25 1.62 -11.31 2.09
N ALA A 26 1.45 -10.14 2.66
CA ALA A 26 2.51 -9.42 3.35
C ALA A 26 2.09 -8.98 4.76
N VAL A 27 3.06 -8.90 5.65
CA VAL A 27 2.95 -8.28 6.96
C VAL A 27 4.06 -7.26 7.11
N SER A 28 3.75 -6.09 7.64
CA SER A 28 4.74 -5.02 7.86
C SER A 28 4.51 -4.29 9.17
N ALA A 29 5.59 -3.76 9.73
CA ALA A 29 5.57 -2.79 10.82
C ALA A 29 5.93 -1.42 10.26
N SER A 30 5.34 -0.37 10.82
CA SER A 30 5.57 1.01 10.41
C SER A 30 5.86 1.93 11.59
N LEU A 31 6.65 2.95 11.29
CA LEU A 31 6.87 4.11 12.15
C LEU A 31 6.40 5.35 11.41
N GLU A 32 5.65 6.17 12.12
CA GLU A 32 5.15 7.44 11.61
C GLU A 32 5.78 8.58 12.39
N TYR A 33 6.21 9.59 11.65
CA TYR A 33 6.78 10.80 12.22
C TYR A 33 6.03 12.02 11.68
N ARG A 34 5.36 12.75 12.57
CA ARG A 34 4.66 13.99 12.23
C ARG A 34 5.68 15.12 12.13
N VAL A 35 5.93 15.60 10.93
CA VAL A 35 6.84 16.73 10.64
C VAL A 35 6.15 18.06 10.96
N SER A 36 4.84 18.15 10.67
CA SER A 36 3.98 19.31 10.97
C SER A 36 2.54 18.84 11.12
N ASP A 37 1.63 19.75 11.48
CA ASP A 37 0.19 19.41 11.57
C ASP A 37 -0.40 18.88 10.26
N ARG A 38 0.27 19.11 9.13
CA ARG A 38 -0.19 18.72 7.79
C ARG A 38 0.66 17.67 7.12
N VAL A 39 1.86 17.38 7.62
CA VAL A 39 2.82 16.51 6.95
C VAL A 39 3.28 15.39 7.88
N THR A 40 3.13 14.16 7.43
CA THR A 40 3.59 12.94 8.11
C THR A 40 4.49 12.15 7.19
N LEU A 41 5.61 11.67 7.72
CA LEU A 41 6.48 10.70 7.09
C LEU A 41 6.22 9.32 7.68
N VAL A 42 6.25 8.30 6.84
CA VAL A 42 6.04 6.91 7.23
C VAL A 42 7.17 6.06 6.68
N GLY A 43 7.84 5.33 7.55
CA GLY A 43 8.76 4.26 7.17
C GLY A 43 8.15 2.92 7.54
N ALA A 44 8.18 1.93 6.64
CA ALA A 44 7.71 0.59 6.94
C ALA A 44 8.68 -0.47 6.42
N ALA A 45 8.74 -1.58 7.15
CA ALA A 45 9.47 -2.77 6.75
C ALA A 45 8.69 -4.01 7.13
N GLY A 46 8.83 -5.08 6.34
CA GLY A 46 8.03 -6.28 6.54
C GLY A 46 8.50 -7.47 5.72
N ALA A 47 7.67 -8.50 5.74
CA ALA A 47 7.89 -9.74 5.01
C ALA A 47 6.69 -10.08 4.12
N MET A 48 6.98 -10.57 2.94
CA MET A 48 6.04 -11.32 2.10
C MET A 48 6.10 -12.78 2.56
N ILE A 49 5.02 -13.26 3.13
CA ILE A 49 4.98 -14.57 3.79
C ILE A 49 4.51 -15.69 2.87
N MET A 50 3.70 -15.36 1.87
CA MET A 50 3.19 -16.28 0.86
C MET A 50 2.94 -15.54 -0.44
N GLY A 51 3.05 -16.23 -1.58
CA GLY A 51 2.69 -15.67 -2.86
C GLY A 51 2.84 -16.66 -4.02
N GLN A 52 2.40 -16.19 -5.19
CA GLN A 52 2.53 -16.91 -6.47
C GLN A 52 2.83 -15.92 -7.59
N LEU A 53 3.70 -16.28 -8.50
CA LEU A 53 3.98 -15.57 -9.74
C LEU A 53 3.68 -16.48 -10.92
N GLY A 54 2.64 -16.17 -11.71
CA GLY A 54 2.23 -17.01 -12.83
C GLY A 54 1.85 -18.45 -12.44
N GLY A 55 1.33 -18.67 -11.22
CA GLY A 55 1.01 -20.00 -10.70
C GLY A 55 2.19 -20.72 -10.02
N VAL A 56 3.39 -20.14 -10.04
CA VAL A 56 4.57 -20.69 -9.34
C VAL A 56 4.64 -20.08 -7.95
N ALA A 57 4.72 -20.93 -6.91
CA ALA A 57 4.85 -20.47 -5.53
C ALA A 57 6.15 -19.66 -5.33
N THR A 58 6.06 -18.61 -4.56
CA THR A 58 7.22 -17.80 -4.17
C THR A 58 7.74 -18.21 -2.79
N THR A 59 9.04 -18.05 -2.57
CA THR A 59 9.60 -18.11 -1.22
C THR A 59 9.23 -16.86 -0.44
N PRO A 60 9.24 -16.90 0.90
CA PRO A 60 9.16 -15.69 1.70
C PRO A 60 10.20 -14.66 1.27
N GLY A 61 9.81 -13.39 1.29
CA GLY A 61 10.62 -12.27 0.84
C GLY A 61 10.53 -11.07 1.77
N GLY A 62 11.28 -10.01 1.45
CA GLY A 62 11.27 -8.76 2.19
C GLY A 62 10.54 -7.64 1.43
N VAL A 63 9.97 -6.70 2.18
CA VAL A 63 9.42 -5.44 1.66
C VAL A 63 9.82 -4.29 2.56
N GLY A 64 10.19 -3.16 1.95
CA GLY A 64 10.44 -1.90 2.64
C GLY A 64 9.78 -0.75 1.90
N SER A 65 9.34 0.28 2.62
CA SER A 65 8.75 1.45 1.99
C SER A 65 8.99 2.73 2.80
N LEU A 66 9.01 3.83 2.07
CA LEU A 66 8.96 5.18 2.60
C LEU A 66 7.77 5.90 1.98
N ALA A 67 7.05 6.65 2.79
CA ALA A 67 5.90 7.42 2.32
C ALA A 67 5.87 8.80 2.99
N ILE A 68 5.25 9.73 2.29
CA ILE A 68 4.85 11.04 2.79
C ILE A 68 3.36 11.18 2.61
N SER A 69 2.68 11.72 3.61
CA SER A 69 1.30 12.17 3.48
C SER A 69 1.17 13.63 3.84
N MET A 70 0.30 14.34 3.13
CA MET A 70 0.08 15.76 3.30
C MET A 70 -1.42 16.07 3.31
N LEU A 71 -1.90 16.68 4.39
CA LEU A 71 -3.26 17.18 4.48
C LEU A 71 -3.38 18.46 3.64
N LEU A 72 -4.09 18.37 2.52
CA LEU A 72 -4.30 19.48 1.59
C LEU A 72 -5.47 20.36 2.03
N LEU A 73 -6.55 19.73 2.51
CA LEU A 73 -7.77 20.41 2.98
C LEU A 73 -8.21 19.75 4.27
N GLU A 74 -8.43 20.55 5.29
CA GLU A 74 -9.03 20.12 6.56
C GLU A 74 -10.53 19.90 6.39
N GLN A 75 -11.07 18.95 7.14
CA GLN A 75 -12.50 18.71 7.16
C GLN A 75 -13.26 19.94 7.66
N GLY A 76 -14.23 20.37 6.90
CA GLY A 76 -15.21 21.37 7.31
C GLY A 76 -16.59 20.76 7.55
N THR A 77 -17.57 21.58 7.89
CA THR A 77 -18.96 21.13 8.12
C THR A 77 -19.55 20.44 6.88
N TRP A 78 -19.22 20.95 5.68
CA TRP A 78 -19.75 20.46 4.40
C TRP A 78 -18.67 19.98 3.41
N SER A 79 -17.40 20.07 3.78
CA SER A 79 -16.28 19.63 2.95
C SER A 79 -15.55 18.46 3.58
N PRO A 80 -15.21 17.42 2.80
CA PRO A 80 -14.33 16.35 3.28
C PRO A 80 -12.94 16.88 3.56
N PHE A 81 -12.16 16.16 4.36
CA PHE A 81 -10.71 16.33 4.28
C PHE A 81 -10.21 15.85 2.93
N LEU A 82 -9.11 16.42 2.47
CA LEU A 82 -8.37 15.95 1.30
C LEU A 82 -6.91 15.76 1.68
N GLN A 83 -6.38 14.57 1.43
CA GLN A 83 -5.02 14.18 1.74
C GLN A 83 -4.31 13.68 0.47
N PHE A 84 -3.12 14.19 0.22
CA PHE A 84 -2.18 13.64 -0.75
C PHE A 84 -1.27 12.61 -0.08
N SER A 85 -0.88 11.57 -0.81
CA SER A 85 0.15 10.62 -0.39
C SER A 85 1.10 10.31 -1.54
N GLY A 86 2.39 10.20 -1.22
CA GLY A 86 3.42 9.70 -2.12
C GLY A 86 4.21 8.60 -1.44
N SER A 87 4.58 7.53 -2.15
CA SER A 87 5.39 6.45 -1.57
C SER A 87 6.32 5.81 -2.59
N LEU A 88 7.42 5.28 -2.07
CA LEU A 88 8.37 4.41 -2.74
C LEU A 88 8.47 3.13 -1.94
N ALA A 89 8.32 1.99 -2.60
CA ALA A 89 8.50 0.68 -2.00
C ALA A 89 9.46 -0.19 -2.82
N VAL A 90 10.15 -1.08 -2.13
CA VAL A 90 11.00 -2.10 -2.74
C VAL A 90 10.61 -3.44 -2.15
N SER A 91 10.44 -4.43 -3.00
CA SER A 91 10.17 -5.81 -2.58
C SER A 91 11.10 -6.78 -3.28
N ALA A 92 11.50 -7.83 -2.57
CA ALA A 92 12.38 -8.87 -3.09
C ALA A 92 11.97 -10.25 -2.59
N MET A 93 11.91 -11.23 -3.50
CA MET A 93 11.60 -12.64 -3.22
C MET A 93 12.19 -13.55 -4.29
N ARG A 94 11.92 -14.86 -4.22
CA ARG A 94 12.25 -15.81 -5.29
C ARG A 94 11.01 -16.55 -5.75
N ALA A 95 10.93 -16.83 -7.06
CA ALA A 95 9.96 -17.72 -7.66
C ALA A 95 10.71 -18.70 -8.57
N ALA A 96 10.52 -20.01 -8.40
CA ALA A 96 11.23 -21.06 -9.12
C ALA A 96 12.76 -20.81 -9.19
N GLU A 97 13.40 -20.52 -8.07
CA GLU A 97 14.83 -20.19 -7.92
C GLU A 97 15.31 -18.91 -8.61
N THR A 98 14.42 -18.20 -9.29
CA THR A 98 14.72 -16.92 -9.93
C THR A 98 14.41 -15.75 -9.00
N ASN A 99 15.33 -14.80 -8.91
CA ASN A 99 15.12 -13.61 -8.10
C ASN A 99 14.06 -12.71 -8.77
N TYR A 100 13.13 -12.24 -7.94
CA TYR A 100 12.16 -11.21 -8.26
C TYR A 100 12.45 -9.98 -7.40
N VAL A 101 12.55 -8.82 -8.02
CA VAL A 101 12.69 -7.52 -7.35
C VAL A 101 11.74 -6.56 -8.03
N ALA A 102 10.96 -5.82 -7.23
CA ALA A 102 10.11 -4.75 -7.73
C ALA A 102 10.39 -3.45 -6.98
N ILE A 103 10.39 -2.35 -7.70
CA ILE A 103 10.39 -0.99 -7.17
C ILE A 103 9.06 -0.38 -7.55
N ASP A 104 8.31 0.12 -6.58
CA ASP A 104 6.96 0.62 -6.77
C ASP A 104 6.85 2.06 -6.28
N PHE A 105 6.41 2.94 -7.15
CA PHE A 105 6.10 4.33 -6.86
C PHE A 105 4.59 4.51 -6.82
N ARG A 106 4.09 5.21 -5.82
CA ARG A 106 2.66 5.53 -5.69
C ARG A 106 2.48 7.00 -5.38
N ALA A 107 1.49 7.60 -6.04
CA ALA A 107 0.99 8.92 -5.69
C ALA A 107 -0.54 8.86 -5.66
N GLY A 108 -1.16 9.43 -4.64
CA GLY A 108 -2.60 9.31 -4.47
C GLY A 108 -3.25 10.45 -3.73
N LEU A 109 -4.57 10.48 -3.86
CA LEU A 109 -5.45 11.37 -3.12
C LEU A 109 -6.46 10.55 -2.36
N ALA A 110 -6.69 10.89 -1.10
CA ALA A 110 -7.76 10.35 -0.28
C ALA A 110 -8.68 11.48 0.18
N ALA A 111 -9.98 11.22 0.17
CA ALA A 111 -10.98 12.14 0.67
C ALA A 111 -11.98 11.41 1.56
N GLY A 112 -12.39 12.03 2.67
CA GLY A 112 -13.29 11.40 3.62
C GLY A 112 -13.79 12.35 4.69
N TRP A 113 -14.52 11.81 5.65
CA TRP A 113 -15.04 12.53 6.81
C TRP A 113 -14.75 11.75 8.08
N THR A 114 -14.44 12.44 9.16
CA THR A 114 -14.38 11.86 10.50
C THR A 114 -15.69 12.12 11.23
N PHE A 115 -16.34 11.05 11.64
CA PHE A 115 -17.58 11.06 12.41
C PHE A 115 -17.29 10.71 13.87
N PHE A 116 -17.96 11.40 14.78
CA PHE A 116 -17.86 11.15 16.23
C PHE A 116 -16.42 11.18 16.75
N GLU A 117 -15.53 11.91 16.06
CA GLU A 117 -14.08 12.00 16.37
C GLU A 117 -13.33 10.67 16.34
N ARG A 118 -13.94 9.61 15.80
CA ARG A 118 -13.37 8.25 15.86
C ARG A 118 -13.48 7.43 14.59
N PHE A 119 -14.51 7.62 13.80
CA PHE A 119 -14.76 6.81 12.60
C PHE A 119 -14.51 7.64 11.35
N THR A 120 -13.51 7.27 10.58
CA THR A 120 -13.05 8.01 9.41
C THR A 120 -13.12 7.14 8.17
N PRO A 121 -14.28 7.03 7.49
CA PRO A 121 -14.36 6.44 6.15
C PRO A 121 -13.74 7.38 5.12
N TYR A 122 -13.09 6.79 4.10
CA TYR A 122 -12.49 7.54 3.00
C TYR A 122 -12.56 6.76 1.68
N ALA A 123 -12.54 7.50 0.58
CA ALA A 123 -12.25 6.97 -0.75
C ALA A 123 -10.81 7.35 -1.14
N VAL A 124 -10.19 6.53 -1.97
CA VAL A 124 -8.81 6.74 -2.39
C VAL A 124 -8.65 6.46 -3.88
N LEU A 125 -7.93 7.36 -4.56
CA LEU A 125 -7.47 7.22 -5.94
C LEU A 125 -5.95 7.29 -5.94
N ARG A 126 -5.28 6.31 -6.56
CA ARG A 126 -3.81 6.28 -6.65
C ARG A 126 -3.36 6.00 -8.08
N ALA A 127 -2.32 6.70 -8.52
CA ALA A 127 -1.47 6.26 -9.62
C ALA A 127 -0.30 5.45 -9.02
N PHE A 128 0.08 4.37 -9.69
CA PHE A 128 1.16 3.50 -9.23
C PHE A 128 1.89 2.86 -10.40
N GLY A 129 3.06 2.31 -10.12
CA GLY A 129 3.87 1.56 -11.06
C GLY A 129 5.35 1.68 -10.78
N GLY A 130 6.12 0.90 -11.49
CA GLY A 130 7.57 0.88 -11.38
C GLY A 130 8.18 -0.32 -12.08
N PRO A 131 9.50 -0.38 -12.13
CA PRO A 131 10.18 -1.50 -12.77
C PRO A 131 10.11 -2.76 -11.91
N VAL A 132 9.89 -3.88 -12.59
CA VAL A 132 9.93 -5.23 -12.05
C VAL A 132 11.04 -5.99 -12.75
N PHE A 133 11.86 -6.68 -11.99
CA PHE A 133 12.96 -7.51 -12.48
C PHE A 133 12.73 -8.96 -12.08
N TYR A 134 12.73 -9.86 -13.04
CA TYR A 134 12.60 -11.30 -12.82
C TYR A 134 13.65 -12.04 -13.65
N GLY A 135 14.74 -12.46 -13.01
CA GLY A 135 15.91 -12.96 -13.70
C GLY A 135 16.51 -11.91 -14.64
N SER A 136 16.53 -12.21 -15.93
CA SER A 136 16.96 -11.28 -16.98
C SER A 136 15.81 -10.48 -17.62
N ALA A 137 14.56 -10.81 -17.31
CA ALA A 137 13.39 -10.10 -17.83
C ALA A 137 13.09 -8.86 -16.99
N THR A 138 12.67 -7.78 -17.68
CA THR A 138 12.17 -6.56 -17.06
C THR A 138 10.70 -6.41 -17.37
N GLY A 139 9.93 -5.84 -16.45
CA GLY A 139 8.50 -5.63 -16.61
C GLY A 139 8.00 -4.45 -15.80
N THR A 140 6.71 -4.23 -15.85
CA THR A 140 5.98 -3.24 -15.09
C THR A 140 4.58 -3.77 -14.76
N ASP A 141 3.83 -3.04 -13.93
CA ASP A 141 2.40 -3.33 -13.74
C ASP A 141 1.62 -3.10 -15.04
N ALA A 142 0.65 -3.96 -15.34
CA ALA A 142 -0.24 -3.78 -16.48
C ALA A 142 -1.27 -2.67 -16.25
N TYR A 143 -1.52 -2.32 -15.01
CA TYR A 143 -2.42 -1.25 -14.59
C TYR A 143 -1.62 -0.21 -13.84
N HIS A 144 -2.03 1.07 -13.94
CA HIS A 144 -1.31 2.17 -13.29
C HIS A 144 -2.23 3.05 -12.43
N VAL A 145 -3.49 2.68 -12.29
CA VAL A 145 -4.47 3.42 -11.48
C VAL A 145 -5.21 2.47 -10.57
N GLN A 146 -5.38 2.87 -9.33
CA GLN A 146 -6.12 2.18 -8.28
C GLN A 146 -7.26 3.06 -7.77
N LEU A 147 -8.42 2.47 -7.56
CA LEU A 147 -9.54 3.12 -6.88
C LEU A 147 -10.04 2.19 -5.78
N GLY A 148 -10.29 2.76 -4.61
CA GLY A 148 -10.77 2.01 -3.47
C GLY A 148 -11.35 2.87 -2.38
N ALA A 149 -11.64 2.21 -1.27
CA ALA A 149 -12.17 2.82 -0.07
C ALA A 149 -11.63 2.13 1.18
N GLY A 150 -11.63 2.84 2.28
CA GLY A 150 -11.21 2.31 3.56
C GLY A 150 -11.85 3.07 4.71
N PHE A 151 -11.46 2.67 5.90
CA PHE A 151 -11.83 3.38 7.12
C PHE A 151 -10.73 3.27 8.16
N VAL A 152 -10.73 4.22 9.08
CA VAL A 152 -9.97 4.19 10.33
C VAL A 152 -10.93 4.34 11.48
N VAL A 153 -10.73 3.56 12.55
CA VAL A 153 -11.49 3.66 13.81
C VAL A 153 -10.52 3.93 14.94
N GLY A 154 -10.62 5.13 15.53
CA GLY A 154 -9.89 5.49 16.74
C GLY A 154 -10.51 4.87 17.97
N LEU A 155 -9.75 4.11 18.73
CA LEU A 155 -10.14 3.48 19.99
C LEU A 155 -9.53 4.24 21.17
N PRO A 156 -10.09 4.08 22.39
CA PRO A 156 -9.48 4.66 23.58
C PRO A 156 -8.03 4.19 23.78
N GLY A 157 -7.20 5.07 24.32
CA GLY A 157 -5.79 4.76 24.60
C GLY A 157 -4.84 4.91 23.41
N GLY A 158 -5.26 5.63 22.35
CA GLY A 158 -4.39 5.92 21.20
C GLY A 158 -4.25 4.74 20.21
N LEU A 159 -5.14 3.76 20.29
CA LEU A 159 -5.17 2.64 19.34
C LEU A 159 -6.05 2.98 18.15
N ASP A 160 -5.57 2.71 16.94
CA ASP A 160 -6.30 2.86 15.69
C ASP A 160 -6.42 1.52 14.97
N LEU A 161 -7.62 1.21 14.48
CA LEU A 161 -7.89 0.11 13.58
C LEU A 161 -8.13 0.66 12.18
N SER A 162 -7.55 0.05 11.16
CA SER A 162 -7.79 0.44 9.77
C SER A 162 -8.08 -0.76 8.88
N ALA A 163 -8.89 -0.53 7.85
CA ALA A 163 -9.04 -1.46 6.75
C ALA A 163 -9.20 -0.70 5.43
N GLU A 164 -8.66 -1.24 4.34
CA GLU A 164 -8.76 -0.67 3.00
C GLU A 164 -9.01 -1.79 1.99
N LEU A 165 -9.92 -1.55 1.06
CA LEU A 165 -10.24 -2.40 -0.07
C LEU A 165 -10.02 -1.62 -1.37
N ILE A 166 -9.18 -2.14 -2.25
CA ILE A 166 -8.91 -1.63 -3.59
C ILE A 166 -9.41 -2.66 -4.61
N PRO A 167 -10.61 -2.51 -5.17
CA PRO A 167 -11.16 -3.45 -6.15
C PRO A 167 -10.65 -3.23 -7.58
N LEU A 168 -10.15 -2.03 -7.91
CA LEU A 168 -9.75 -1.65 -9.27
C LEU A 168 -8.25 -1.35 -9.35
N GLY A 169 -7.62 -1.82 -10.42
CA GLY A 169 -6.19 -1.76 -10.65
C GLY A 169 -5.46 -2.94 -9.99
N GLU A 170 -4.41 -2.69 -9.23
CA GLU A 170 -3.88 -3.70 -8.30
C GLU A 170 -4.92 -3.95 -7.21
N GLN A 171 -5.51 -5.14 -7.22
CA GLN A 171 -6.48 -5.51 -6.20
C GLN A 171 -5.79 -5.72 -4.86
N ARG A 172 -6.30 -5.05 -3.83
CA ARG A 172 -5.68 -5.11 -2.50
C ARG A 172 -6.73 -5.09 -1.41
N VAL A 173 -6.47 -5.90 -0.38
CA VAL A 173 -7.16 -5.82 0.91
C VAL A 173 -6.10 -5.67 1.98
N THR A 174 -6.22 -4.66 2.82
CA THR A 174 -5.33 -4.45 3.96
C THR A 174 -6.12 -4.25 5.24
N ALA A 175 -5.53 -4.70 6.35
CA ALA A 175 -5.99 -4.38 7.70
C ALA A 175 -4.78 -3.96 8.53
N GLY A 176 -4.96 -2.98 9.40
CA GLY A 176 -3.87 -2.41 10.19
C GLY A 176 -4.28 -2.08 11.62
N LEU A 177 -3.27 -2.06 12.47
CA LEU A 177 -3.30 -1.58 13.84
C LEU A 177 -2.29 -0.43 13.95
N GLY A 178 -2.71 0.71 14.48
CA GLY A 178 -1.87 1.84 14.80
C GLY A 178 -1.88 2.12 16.30
N PHE A 179 -0.79 2.65 16.82
CA PHE A 179 -0.69 3.13 18.19
C PHE A 179 -0.01 4.49 18.21
N SER A 180 -0.70 5.50 18.76
CA SER A 180 -0.21 6.86 18.96
C SER A 180 0.17 7.09 20.43
N PHE A 181 1.31 7.71 20.71
CA PHE A 181 1.80 8.03 22.06
C PHE A 181 2.36 9.45 22.10
#